data_1e0e37a25417e2e9a32415fdd90f3e87
#
_entry.id   1e0e37a25417e2e9a32415fdd90f3e87
#
_cell.length_a   1.000
_cell.length_b   1.000
_cell.length_c   1.000
_cell.angle_alpha   90.00
_cell.angle_beta   90.00
_cell.angle_gamma   90.00
#
_symmetry.space_group_name_H-M   'P 1'
#
loop_
_entity.id
_entity.type
_entity.pdbx_description
1 polymer ?
#
loop_
_entity_poly.entity_id
_entity_poly.type
_entity_poly.pdbx_seq_one_letter_code
_entity_poly.pdbx_strand_id
1 'polypeptide(L)'
;MRHRIHGKQLCRDSEHRRAMLRNLAAGLFEHGQIETTMPKAKAVQPFVEKIITIAKKGTFSARRQIEAKINDRKIHSWVADPDVPDLKKDNPFFDLPVAADIEFNRYGEVRKAPRLVQHILSNVAPMFEDRDGGYTRIVKTGRHRLGDGSDLVLLQFVGREEGPEIGGGTSRRREQADKRTAFAAKLRKGDAKEEVKEEAVEQAPVEEESATATAVAEPVAEAPAEEEEEKKD
;
A
#
# COMPACT_ATOMS: atom_id res chain seq x y z
N MET A 1 18.66 35.96 22.88
CA MET A 1 17.44 35.24 22.52
C MET A 1 17.27 35.25 20.99
N ARG A 2 16.86 34.13 20.36
CA ARG A 2 16.61 34.05 18.91
C ARG A 2 15.11 34.28 18.66
N HIS A 3 14.74 35.49 18.32
CA HIS A 3 13.37 35.84 18.01
C HIS A 3 13.07 35.65 16.50
N ARG A 4 11.86 35.25 16.15
CA ARG A 4 11.36 35.11 14.77
C ARG A 4 12.15 34.13 13.89
N ILE A 5 12.94 33.22 14.48
CA ILE A 5 13.63 32.19 13.73
C ILE A 5 12.65 31.05 13.49
N HIS A 6 12.23 30.91 12.23
CA HIS A 6 11.32 29.87 11.80
C HIS A 6 12.05 28.86 10.92
N GLY A 7 11.67 27.59 11.05
CA GLY A 7 12.18 26.50 10.20
C GLY A 7 13.22 25.63 10.91
N LYS A 8 13.49 24.50 10.31
CA LYS A 8 14.47 23.51 10.80
C LYS A 8 15.70 23.51 9.90
N GLN A 9 16.87 23.70 10.48
CA GLN A 9 18.14 23.67 9.74
C GLN A 9 18.52 22.25 9.29
N LEU A 10 18.14 21.22 10.04
CA LEU A 10 18.41 19.80 9.77
C LEU A 10 19.91 19.48 9.60
N CYS A 11 20.79 20.26 10.22
CA CYS A 11 22.25 20.15 10.13
C CYS A 11 22.73 20.11 8.67
N ARG A 12 22.20 20.97 7.81
CA ARG A 12 22.52 21.07 6.37
C ARG A 12 22.70 22.49 5.93
N ASP A 13 23.52 22.66 4.90
CA ASP A 13 23.65 23.93 4.20
C ASP A 13 22.32 24.35 3.56
N SER A 14 22.18 25.64 3.29
CA SER A 14 20.93 26.21 2.76
C SER A 14 20.52 25.59 1.42
N GLU A 15 21.47 25.35 0.54
CA GLU A 15 21.23 24.77 -0.79
C GLU A 15 20.84 23.30 -0.70
N HIS A 16 21.59 22.50 0.05
CA HIS A 16 21.29 21.10 0.28
C HIS A 16 19.92 20.94 0.96
N ARG A 17 19.58 21.80 1.92
CA ARG A 17 18.27 21.79 2.58
C ARG A 17 17.15 22.09 1.60
N ARG A 18 17.30 23.09 0.72
CA ARG A 18 16.32 23.40 -0.33
C ARG A 18 16.14 22.22 -1.30
N ALA A 19 17.23 21.65 -1.78
CA ALA A 19 17.21 20.48 -2.67
C ALA A 19 16.48 19.29 -2.01
N MET A 20 16.79 19.01 -0.75
CA MET A 20 16.13 17.95 0.02
C MET A 20 14.61 18.20 0.16
N LEU A 21 14.20 19.42 0.51
CA LEU A 21 12.77 19.75 0.64
C LEU A 21 12.04 19.64 -0.70
N ARG A 22 12.66 20.09 -1.81
CA ARG A 22 12.11 19.95 -3.15
C ARG A 22 11.94 18.49 -3.56
N ASN A 23 12.93 17.64 -3.27
CA ASN A 23 12.87 16.23 -3.62
C ASN A 23 11.83 15.47 -2.79
N LEU A 24 11.73 15.76 -1.48
CA LEU A 24 10.70 15.15 -0.64
C LEU A 24 9.29 15.58 -1.06
N ALA A 25 9.11 16.87 -1.37
CA ALA A 25 7.84 17.37 -1.87
C ALA A 25 7.49 16.74 -3.22
N ALA A 26 8.45 16.62 -4.13
CA ALA A 26 8.26 15.97 -5.42
C ALA A 26 7.85 14.51 -5.28
N GLY A 27 8.51 13.75 -4.38
CA GLY A 27 8.12 12.37 -4.08
C GLY A 27 6.71 12.27 -3.47
N LEU A 28 6.33 13.20 -2.60
CA LEU A 28 4.98 13.23 -2.04
C LEU A 28 3.92 13.52 -3.11
N PHE A 29 4.17 14.46 -4.01
CA PHE A 29 3.24 14.75 -5.11
C PHE A 29 3.12 13.60 -6.12
N GLU A 30 4.18 12.85 -6.34
CA GLU A 30 4.21 11.71 -7.24
C GLU A 30 3.48 10.49 -6.68
N HIS A 31 3.74 10.17 -5.40
CA HIS A 31 3.26 8.93 -4.78
C HIS A 31 2.04 9.13 -3.86
N GLY A 32 1.71 10.38 -3.49
CA GLY A 32 0.66 10.67 -2.51
C GLY A 32 1.06 10.41 -1.06
N GLN A 33 2.08 9.57 -0.83
CA GLN A 33 2.64 9.25 0.48
C GLN A 33 4.14 8.98 0.41
N ILE A 34 4.87 9.35 1.45
CA ILE A 34 6.30 9.08 1.59
C ILE A 34 6.66 8.68 3.01
N GLU A 35 7.56 7.72 3.16
CA GLU A 35 8.14 7.38 4.46
C GLU A 35 9.42 8.18 4.69
N THR A 36 9.50 8.89 5.81
CA THR A 36 10.66 9.72 6.16
C THR A 36 10.78 9.91 7.67
N THR A 37 11.84 10.58 8.11
CA THR A 37 12.01 10.85 9.54
C THR A 37 11.14 12.03 9.98
N MET A 38 10.67 12.01 11.25
CA MET A 38 9.79 13.02 11.82
C MET A 38 10.29 14.48 11.65
N PRO A 39 11.59 14.81 11.84
CA PRO A 39 12.06 16.17 11.61
C PRO A 39 11.95 16.64 10.17
N LYS A 40 12.17 15.72 9.20
CA LYS A 40 12.06 16.03 7.77
C LYS A 40 10.60 16.21 7.37
N ALA A 41 9.70 15.34 7.83
CA ALA A 41 8.26 15.44 7.58
C ALA A 41 7.72 16.80 8.05
N LYS A 42 8.02 17.19 9.30
CA LYS A 42 7.62 18.50 9.85
C LYS A 42 8.22 19.71 9.10
N ALA A 43 9.39 19.55 8.47
CA ALA A 43 10.00 20.62 7.68
C ALA A 43 9.38 20.76 6.29
N VAL A 44 8.98 19.63 5.68
CA VAL A 44 8.40 19.60 4.32
C VAL A 44 6.93 20.00 4.32
N GLN A 45 6.17 19.64 5.35
CA GLN A 45 4.73 19.89 5.45
C GLN A 45 4.33 21.33 5.07
N PRO A 46 4.84 22.40 5.69
CA PRO A 46 4.45 23.75 5.34
C PRO A 46 4.87 24.18 3.93
N PHE A 47 5.91 23.55 3.39
CA PHE A 47 6.35 23.79 2.02
C PHE A 47 5.37 23.20 1.00
N VAL A 48 4.93 21.97 1.21
CA VAL A 48 3.93 21.28 0.38
C VAL A 48 2.58 21.99 0.44
N GLU A 49 2.12 22.35 1.63
CA GLU A 49 0.84 23.05 1.81
C GLU A 49 0.77 24.38 1.08
N LYS A 50 1.86 25.16 1.08
CA LYS A 50 1.94 26.38 0.28
C LYS A 50 1.84 26.12 -1.21
N ILE A 51 2.39 25.01 -1.70
CA ILE A 51 2.33 24.68 -3.13
C ILE A 51 0.90 24.30 -3.52
N ILE A 52 0.20 23.50 -2.71
CA ILE A 52 -1.20 23.14 -2.94
C ILE A 52 -2.09 24.38 -2.95
N THR A 53 -1.92 25.28 -1.98
CA THR A 53 -2.68 26.55 -1.95
C THR A 53 -2.45 27.41 -3.19
N ILE A 54 -1.23 27.40 -3.76
CA ILE A 54 -0.95 28.10 -5.02
C ILE A 54 -1.59 27.35 -6.20
N ALA A 55 -1.50 26.00 -6.21
CA ALA A 55 -2.05 25.17 -7.28
C ALA A 55 -3.57 25.30 -7.40
N LYS A 56 -4.30 25.41 -6.31
CA LYS A 56 -5.76 25.64 -6.26
C LYS A 56 -6.20 26.88 -7.04
N LYS A 57 -5.34 27.88 -7.22
CA LYS A 57 -5.69 29.09 -7.98
C LYS A 57 -5.84 28.83 -9.48
N GLY A 58 -5.29 27.75 -10.02
CA GLY A 58 -5.42 27.34 -11.42
C GLY A 58 -4.86 28.32 -12.47
N THR A 59 -4.26 29.43 -12.06
CA THR A 59 -3.80 30.49 -12.98
C THR A 59 -2.43 30.17 -13.58
N PHE A 60 -2.14 30.75 -14.74
CA PHE A 60 -0.81 30.62 -15.36
C PHE A 60 0.32 31.19 -14.47
N SER A 61 0.03 32.25 -13.71
CA SER A 61 0.96 32.77 -12.70
C SER A 61 1.24 31.75 -11.59
N ALA A 62 0.21 31.03 -11.13
CA ALA A 62 0.36 29.94 -10.14
C ALA A 62 1.28 28.84 -10.66
N ARG A 63 1.11 28.41 -11.91
CA ARG A 63 1.97 27.42 -12.56
C ARG A 63 3.43 27.86 -12.53
N ARG A 64 3.76 29.09 -12.96
CA ARG A 64 5.13 29.60 -12.90
C ARG A 64 5.72 29.64 -11.49
N GLN A 65 4.88 29.98 -10.49
CA GLN A 65 5.31 29.99 -9.09
C GLN A 65 5.61 28.57 -8.57
N ILE A 66 4.88 27.55 -9.02
CA ILE A 66 5.13 26.15 -8.66
C ILE A 66 6.42 25.67 -9.33
N GLU A 67 6.61 25.94 -10.63
CA GLU A 67 7.82 25.61 -11.38
C GLU A 67 9.09 26.20 -10.73
N ALA A 68 9.01 27.43 -10.23
CA ALA A 68 10.12 28.05 -9.50
C ALA A 68 10.43 27.38 -8.14
N LYS A 69 9.42 26.78 -7.50
CA LYS A 69 9.57 26.15 -6.18
C LYS A 69 9.96 24.69 -6.26
N ILE A 70 9.46 23.94 -7.25
CA ILE A 70 9.73 22.52 -7.46
C ILE A 70 10.43 22.34 -8.79
N ASN A 71 11.40 21.44 -8.84
CA ASN A 71 11.98 21.02 -10.11
C ASN A 71 10.95 20.23 -10.89
N ASP A 72 10.54 20.73 -12.06
CA ASP A 72 9.64 20.01 -12.94
C ASP A 72 10.36 18.82 -13.58
N ARG A 73 9.98 17.63 -13.16
CA ARG A 73 10.55 16.37 -13.65
C ARG A 73 9.47 15.52 -14.30
N LYS A 74 9.87 14.62 -15.17
CA LYS A 74 9.00 13.53 -15.66
C LYS A 74 8.76 12.56 -14.52
N ILE A 75 7.53 12.14 -14.34
CA ILE A 75 7.08 11.28 -13.25
C ILE A 75 6.48 9.99 -13.80
N HIS A 76 6.23 9.04 -12.92
CA HIS A 76 5.59 7.75 -13.24
C HIS A 76 6.37 6.86 -14.24
N SER A 77 7.67 7.12 -14.47
CA SER A 77 8.49 6.25 -15.32
C SER A 77 8.55 4.80 -14.82
N TRP A 78 8.44 4.60 -13.52
CA TRP A 78 8.41 3.31 -12.88
C TRP A 78 7.16 2.46 -13.21
N VAL A 79 6.08 3.07 -13.70
CA VAL A 79 4.87 2.33 -14.13
C VAL A 79 5.16 1.45 -15.35
N ALA A 80 5.98 1.93 -16.28
CA ALA A 80 6.37 1.20 -17.48
C ALA A 80 7.62 0.32 -17.27
N ASP A 81 8.24 0.35 -16.09
CA ASP A 81 9.44 -0.43 -15.79
C ASP A 81 9.04 -1.90 -15.50
N PRO A 82 9.56 -2.88 -16.25
CA PRO A 82 9.27 -4.29 -16.04
C PRO A 82 9.82 -4.84 -14.72
N ASP A 83 10.90 -4.24 -14.19
CA ASP A 83 11.55 -4.69 -12.96
C ASP A 83 10.76 -4.34 -11.69
N VAL A 84 9.78 -3.45 -11.80
CA VAL A 84 8.95 -3.04 -10.67
C VAL A 84 7.74 -3.96 -10.53
N PRO A 85 7.55 -4.65 -9.39
CA PRO A 85 6.40 -5.50 -9.14
C PRO A 85 5.07 -4.74 -9.26
N ASP A 86 4.03 -5.39 -9.79
CA ASP A 86 2.72 -4.76 -10.04
C ASP A 86 2.07 -4.24 -8.75
N LEU A 87 2.28 -4.91 -7.62
CA LEU A 87 1.85 -4.44 -6.30
C LEU A 87 2.42 -3.07 -5.90
N LYS A 88 3.59 -2.69 -6.43
CA LYS A 88 4.18 -1.37 -6.20
C LYS A 88 3.71 -0.34 -7.23
N LYS A 89 3.10 -0.79 -8.31
CA LYS A 89 2.52 0.10 -9.33
C LYS A 89 1.16 0.63 -8.92
N ASP A 90 0.48 -0.01 -7.95
CA ASP A 90 -0.76 0.51 -7.39
C ASP A 90 -0.51 1.76 -6.55
N ASN A 91 -1.20 2.83 -6.90
CA ASN A 91 -1.15 4.07 -6.14
C ASN A 91 -2.55 4.37 -5.57
N PRO A 92 -2.74 4.31 -4.23
CA PRO A 92 -4.04 4.54 -3.62
C PRO A 92 -4.52 6.01 -3.72
N PHE A 93 -3.65 6.94 -4.10
CA PHE A 93 -3.96 8.37 -4.13
C PHE A 93 -4.29 8.90 -5.52
N PHE A 94 -3.70 8.34 -6.55
CA PHE A 94 -3.84 8.85 -7.92
C PHE A 94 -4.02 7.74 -8.92
N ASP A 95 -4.81 8.01 -9.94
CA ASP A 95 -4.88 7.16 -11.11
C ASP A 95 -3.57 7.29 -11.88
N LEU A 96 -2.92 6.17 -12.14
CA LEU A 96 -1.65 6.13 -12.84
C LEU A 96 -1.86 6.21 -14.35
N PRO A 97 -0.96 6.84 -15.08
CA PRO A 97 -1.00 6.81 -16.54
C PRO A 97 -0.82 5.36 -17.03
N VAL A 98 -1.41 5.07 -18.17
CA VAL A 98 -1.20 3.77 -18.81
C VAL A 98 0.27 3.63 -19.21
N ALA A 99 0.85 2.45 -19.05
CA ALA A 99 2.25 2.19 -19.39
C ALA A 99 2.58 2.57 -20.85
N ALA A 100 1.59 2.50 -21.77
CA ALA A 100 1.71 2.91 -23.16
C ALA A 100 1.94 4.43 -23.36
N ASP A 101 1.55 5.26 -22.40
CA ASP A 101 1.76 6.72 -22.47
C ASP A 101 3.19 7.14 -22.11
N ILE A 102 3.98 6.19 -21.58
CA ILE A 102 5.36 6.44 -21.17
C ILE A 102 6.30 5.86 -22.22
N GLU A 103 7.00 6.73 -22.93
CA GLU A 103 7.95 6.33 -23.97
C GLU A 103 9.39 6.44 -23.46
N PHE A 104 10.17 5.40 -23.69
CA PHE A 104 11.60 5.38 -23.44
C PHE A 104 12.37 5.50 -24.75
N ASN A 105 13.54 6.11 -24.69
CA ASN A 105 14.49 6.11 -25.79
C ASN A 105 15.25 4.76 -25.81
N ARG A 106 15.88 4.40 -26.92
CA ARG A 106 16.72 3.20 -27.06
C ARG A 106 17.86 3.10 -26.02
N TYR A 107 18.16 4.20 -25.34
CA TYR A 107 19.16 4.25 -24.27
C TYR A 107 18.58 4.12 -22.86
N GLY A 108 17.27 3.83 -22.72
CA GLY A 108 16.60 3.73 -21.43
C GLY A 108 16.23 5.08 -20.80
N GLU A 109 16.41 6.20 -21.52
CA GLU A 109 15.98 7.50 -21.02
C GLU A 109 14.50 7.74 -21.31
N VAL A 110 13.79 8.33 -20.37
CA VAL A 110 12.37 8.65 -20.53
C VAL A 110 12.20 9.77 -21.55
N ARG A 111 11.60 9.46 -22.71
CA ARG A 111 11.31 10.42 -23.77
C ARG A 111 10.02 11.18 -23.48
N LYS A 112 8.95 10.48 -23.18
CA LYS A 112 7.62 11.03 -22.89
C LYS A 112 7.13 10.47 -21.57
N ALA A 113 6.66 11.33 -20.70
CA ALA A 113 5.97 10.98 -19.46
C ALA A 113 5.26 12.21 -18.91
N PRO A 114 4.25 12.07 -18.08
CA PRO A 114 3.61 13.18 -17.38
C PRO A 114 4.64 14.02 -16.60
N ARG A 115 4.44 15.33 -16.55
CA ARG A 115 5.28 16.24 -15.77
C ARG A 115 4.70 16.48 -14.40
N LEU A 116 5.57 16.61 -13.39
CA LEU A 116 5.19 16.80 -12.00
C LEU A 116 4.28 18.02 -11.78
N VAL A 117 4.61 19.17 -12.38
CA VAL A 117 3.82 20.39 -12.22
C VAL A 117 2.43 20.23 -12.82
N GLN A 118 2.33 19.58 -13.97
CA GLN A 118 1.05 19.28 -14.60
C GLN A 118 0.22 18.33 -13.71
N HIS A 119 0.82 17.29 -13.18
CA HIS A 119 0.18 16.36 -12.25
C HIS A 119 -0.36 17.06 -11.00
N ILE A 120 0.41 18.01 -10.44
CA ILE A 120 -0.05 18.80 -9.28
C ILE A 120 -1.30 19.63 -9.63
N LEU A 121 -1.35 20.22 -10.82
CA LEU A 121 -2.48 21.05 -11.23
C LEU A 121 -3.71 20.23 -11.64
N SER A 122 -3.51 19.06 -12.30
CA SER A 122 -4.62 18.25 -12.81
C SER A 122 -5.19 17.28 -11.78
N ASN A 123 -4.35 16.71 -10.91
CA ASN A 123 -4.76 15.62 -10.03
C ASN A 123 -4.77 16.05 -8.56
N VAL A 124 -3.73 16.74 -8.09
CA VAL A 124 -3.60 17.08 -6.67
C VAL A 124 -4.48 18.27 -6.28
N ALA A 125 -4.50 19.33 -7.09
CA ALA A 125 -5.25 20.55 -6.76
C ALA A 125 -6.77 20.30 -6.65
N PRO A 126 -7.42 19.55 -7.56
CA PRO A 126 -8.85 19.24 -7.45
C PRO A 126 -9.22 18.42 -6.22
N MET A 127 -8.34 17.53 -5.74
CA MET A 127 -8.59 16.75 -4.51
C MET A 127 -8.83 17.61 -3.27
N PHE A 128 -8.32 18.84 -3.27
CA PHE A 128 -8.37 19.74 -2.11
C PHE A 128 -9.17 21.00 -2.36
N GLU A 129 -10.03 21.05 -3.37
CA GLU A 129 -10.78 22.24 -3.74
C GLU A 129 -11.63 22.77 -2.57
N ASP A 130 -12.29 21.87 -1.84
CA ASP A 130 -13.16 22.19 -0.72
C ASP A 130 -12.43 22.49 0.60
N ARG A 131 -11.10 22.34 0.64
CA ARG A 131 -10.34 22.42 1.89
C ARG A 131 -9.42 23.64 1.92
N ASP A 132 -9.51 24.46 2.95
CA ASP A 132 -8.71 25.70 3.06
C ASP A 132 -7.29 25.50 3.61
N GLY A 133 -6.97 24.32 4.14
CA GLY A 133 -5.65 24.02 4.69
C GLY A 133 -5.54 22.63 5.30
N GLY A 134 -4.36 22.29 5.83
CA GLY A 134 -4.15 20.98 6.44
C GLY A 134 -4.29 19.84 5.44
N TYR A 135 -3.67 19.99 4.28
CA TYR A 135 -3.75 19.01 3.18
C TYR A 135 -2.95 17.75 3.44
N THR A 136 -2.04 17.79 4.41
CA THR A 136 -1.13 16.69 4.71
C THR A 136 -1.25 16.25 6.16
N ARG A 137 -1.06 14.95 6.40
CA ARG A 137 -0.99 14.38 7.76
C ARG A 137 0.30 13.59 7.94
N ILE A 138 0.76 13.53 9.18
CA ILE A 138 1.93 12.75 9.59
C ILE A 138 1.44 11.60 10.46
N VAL A 139 1.66 10.38 10.00
CA VAL A 139 1.31 9.15 10.73
C VAL A 139 2.59 8.52 11.28
N LYS A 140 2.61 8.23 12.56
CA LYS A 140 3.73 7.52 13.20
C LYS A 140 3.61 6.04 12.91
N THR A 141 4.62 5.45 12.26
CA THR A 141 4.61 4.03 11.90
C THR A 141 5.09 3.11 13.02
N GLY A 142 5.69 3.65 14.08
CA GLY A 142 6.34 2.86 15.12
C GLY A 142 7.62 2.15 14.67
N ARG A 143 8.06 2.39 13.44
CA ARG A 143 9.32 1.87 12.91
C ARG A 143 10.47 2.81 13.20
N HIS A 144 11.65 2.23 13.35
CA HIS A 144 12.89 2.96 13.50
C HIS A 144 13.85 2.64 12.36
N ARG A 145 14.60 3.64 11.93
CA ARG A 145 15.62 3.46 10.91
C ARG A 145 16.81 2.70 11.48
N LEU A 146 17.28 1.67 10.74
CA LEU A 146 18.50 0.95 11.09
C LEU A 146 19.69 1.91 11.06
N GLY A 147 20.53 1.83 12.08
CA GLY A 147 21.73 2.63 12.24
C GLY A 147 21.59 3.75 13.27
N ASP A 148 20.72 4.72 13.04
CA ASP A 148 20.55 5.88 13.92
C ASP A 148 19.30 5.82 14.83
N GLY A 149 18.49 4.78 14.73
CA GLY A 149 17.28 4.61 15.55
C GLY A 149 16.23 5.73 15.38
N SER A 150 16.32 6.56 14.34
CA SER A 150 15.36 7.64 14.10
C SER A 150 13.97 7.11 13.83
N ASP A 151 12.96 7.72 14.45
CA ASP A 151 11.55 7.41 14.20
C ASP A 151 11.19 7.68 12.74
N LEU A 152 10.65 6.65 12.08
CA LEU A 152 10.08 6.74 10.76
C LEU A 152 8.60 7.11 10.84
N VAL A 153 8.20 8.02 9.98
CA VAL A 153 6.82 8.48 9.86
C VAL A 153 6.39 8.50 8.41
N LEU A 154 5.13 8.29 8.20
CA LEU A 154 4.49 8.42 6.92
C LEU A 154 3.89 9.82 6.79
N LEU A 155 4.33 10.57 5.79
CA LEU A 155 3.71 11.83 5.38
C LEU A 155 2.83 11.53 4.19
N GLN A 156 1.54 11.81 4.28
CA GLN A 156 0.56 11.50 3.24
C GLN A 156 -0.45 12.63 3.06
N PHE A 157 -1.12 12.64 1.92
CA PHE A 157 -2.26 13.50 1.69
C PHE A 157 -3.47 13.05 2.50
N VAL A 158 -4.32 14.00 2.87
CA VAL A 158 -5.61 13.75 3.52
C VAL A 158 -6.68 13.68 2.44
N GLY A 159 -7.62 12.74 2.55
CA GLY A 159 -8.73 12.67 1.61
C GLY A 159 -9.11 11.27 1.16
N ARG A 160 -8.21 10.30 1.28
CA ARG A 160 -8.55 8.87 1.22
C ARG A 160 -8.39 8.29 2.62
N GLU A 161 -9.48 7.83 3.20
CA GLU A 161 -9.57 7.43 4.61
C GLU A 161 -8.85 6.11 4.93
N GLU A 162 -8.51 5.34 3.94
CA GLU A 162 -7.69 4.16 4.07
C GLU A 162 -6.24 4.56 4.36
N GLY A 163 -6.02 4.92 5.62
CA GLY A 163 -4.65 5.04 6.13
C GLY A 163 -3.97 3.68 6.03
N PRO A 164 -2.64 3.65 5.83
CA PRO A 164 -1.93 2.39 5.93
C PRO A 164 -2.29 1.75 7.25
N GLU A 165 -2.66 0.50 7.22
CA GLU A 165 -2.73 -0.29 8.44
C GLU A 165 -1.39 -0.09 9.15
N ILE A 166 -1.43 0.56 10.30
CA ILE A 166 -0.28 0.64 11.18
C ILE A 166 -0.15 -0.76 11.79
N GLY A 167 0.20 -1.70 10.97
CA GLY A 167 0.69 -2.99 11.40
C GLY A 167 1.98 -2.67 12.15
N GLY A 168 1.86 -2.43 13.44
CA GLY A 168 3.02 -2.43 14.31
C GLY A 168 3.75 -3.74 14.01
N GLY A 169 4.96 -3.63 13.47
CA GLY A 169 5.77 -4.80 13.16
C GLY A 169 5.70 -5.71 14.38
N THR A 170 5.07 -6.86 14.20
CA THR A 170 4.88 -7.82 15.27
C THR A 170 6.26 -8.14 15.81
N SER A 171 6.50 -7.76 17.05
CA SER A 171 7.75 -8.12 17.75
C SER A 171 7.93 -9.62 17.61
N ARG A 172 9.13 -10.11 17.31
CA ARG A 172 9.45 -11.56 17.28
C ARG A 172 8.87 -12.32 18.48
N ARG A 173 8.81 -11.66 19.65
CA ARG A 173 8.15 -12.19 20.85
C ARG A 173 6.64 -12.36 20.66
N ARG A 174 5.99 -11.42 20.01
CA ARG A 174 4.54 -11.46 19.77
C ARG A 174 4.20 -12.52 18.73
N GLU A 175 4.97 -12.63 17.65
CA GLU A 175 4.81 -13.72 16.67
C GLU A 175 5.01 -15.10 17.27
N GLN A 176 5.99 -15.25 18.18
CA GLN A 176 6.18 -16.50 18.89
C GLN A 176 5.06 -16.80 19.89
N ALA A 177 4.54 -15.77 20.57
CA ALA A 177 3.38 -15.92 21.45
C ALA A 177 2.13 -16.31 20.67
N ASP A 178 1.87 -15.68 19.52
CA ASP A 178 0.73 -15.98 18.66
C ASP A 178 0.84 -17.40 18.07
N LYS A 179 2.04 -17.85 17.68
CA LYS A 179 2.27 -19.23 17.24
C LYS A 179 2.02 -20.24 18.36
N ARG A 180 2.43 -19.94 19.60
CA ARG A 180 2.19 -20.80 20.77
C ARG A 180 0.72 -20.87 21.12
N THR A 181 0.00 -19.74 21.10
CA THR A 181 -1.45 -19.72 21.38
C THR A 181 -2.24 -20.43 20.28
N ALA A 182 -1.84 -20.27 19.02
CA ALA A 182 -2.46 -21.00 17.91
C ALA A 182 -2.21 -22.52 18.00
N PHE A 183 -1.02 -22.94 18.41
CA PHE A 183 -0.70 -24.35 18.64
C PHE A 183 -1.49 -24.93 19.82
N ALA A 184 -1.55 -24.22 20.95
CA ALA A 184 -2.34 -24.64 22.10
C ALA A 184 -3.84 -24.72 21.78
N ALA A 185 -4.36 -23.81 20.94
CA ALA A 185 -5.75 -23.87 20.48
C ALA A 185 -6.03 -25.08 19.57
N LYS A 186 -5.03 -25.52 18.78
CA LYS A 186 -5.15 -26.73 17.97
C LYS A 186 -5.15 -28.00 18.82
N LEU A 187 -4.30 -28.07 19.85
CA LEU A 187 -4.29 -29.21 20.80
C LEU A 187 -5.63 -29.31 21.52
N ARG A 188 -6.14 -28.21 22.09
CA ARG A 188 -7.46 -28.23 22.77
C ARG A 188 -8.61 -28.67 21.87
N LYS A 189 -8.55 -28.35 20.57
CA LYS A 189 -9.54 -28.81 19.59
C LYS A 189 -9.33 -30.27 19.20
N GLY A 190 -8.10 -30.80 19.30
CA GLY A 190 -7.77 -32.21 19.12
C GLY A 190 -8.32 -33.01 20.26
N ASP A 191 -7.99 -32.62 21.48
CA ASP A 191 -8.43 -33.29 22.72
C ASP A 191 -9.97 -33.31 22.83
N ALA A 192 -10.64 -32.19 22.52
CA ALA A 192 -12.10 -32.11 22.50
C ALA A 192 -12.77 -33.00 21.43
N LYS A 193 -12.06 -33.30 20.33
CA LYS A 193 -12.55 -34.25 19.31
C LYS A 193 -12.33 -35.70 19.70
N GLU A 194 -11.31 -36.00 20.49
CA GLU A 194 -11.07 -37.33 21.03
C GLU A 194 -12.04 -37.64 22.16
N GLU A 195 -12.28 -36.71 23.09
CA GLU A 195 -13.29 -36.85 24.16
C GLU A 195 -14.70 -37.06 23.58
N VAL A 196 -15.10 -36.33 22.54
CA VAL A 196 -16.40 -36.52 21.87
C VAL A 196 -16.46 -37.86 21.12
N LYS A 197 -15.33 -38.42 20.68
CA LYS A 197 -15.30 -39.74 20.07
C LYS A 197 -15.35 -40.87 21.11
N GLU A 198 -14.71 -40.71 22.27
CA GLU A 198 -14.78 -41.68 23.37
C GLU A 198 -16.17 -41.71 23.99
N GLU A 199 -16.81 -40.54 24.23
CA GLU A 199 -18.22 -40.52 24.72
C GLU A 199 -19.21 -41.08 23.69
N ALA A 200 -18.94 -40.96 22.38
CA ALA A 200 -19.80 -41.56 21.34
C ALA A 200 -19.63 -43.08 21.20
N VAL A 201 -18.50 -43.66 21.68
CA VAL A 201 -18.25 -45.11 21.69
C VAL A 201 -18.83 -45.75 22.93
N GLU A 202 -18.96 -45.01 24.06
CA GLU A 202 -19.50 -45.52 25.33
C GLU A 202 -21.04 -45.49 25.40
N GLN A 203 -21.73 -44.87 24.46
CA GLN A 203 -23.19 -44.77 24.37
C GLN A 203 -23.82 -45.58 23.23
N ALA A 204 -23.16 -46.61 22.73
CA ALA A 204 -23.80 -47.57 21.84
C ALA A 204 -24.52 -48.66 22.64
N PRO A 205 -25.86 -48.69 22.66
CA PRO A 205 -26.58 -49.78 23.36
C PRO A 205 -26.44 -51.06 22.56
N VAL A 206 -26.08 -52.09 23.31
CA VAL A 206 -26.17 -53.49 22.92
C VAL A 206 -27.66 -53.86 22.78
N GLU A 207 -28.14 -54.03 21.56
CA GLU A 207 -29.37 -54.80 21.28
C GLU A 207 -29.07 -55.75 20.14
N GLU A 208 -29.01 -56.92 20.51
CA GLU A 208 -29.29 -58.27 20.11
C GLU A 208 -29.81 -58.48 18.70
N GLU A 209 -29.20 -59.53 18.16
CA GLU A 209 -29.59 -60.42 17.09
C GLU A 209 -31.11 -60.63 16.92
N SER A 210 -31.55 -60.61 15.67
CA SER A 210 -32.20 -61.84 15.11
C SER A 210 -32.53 -61.64 13.61
N ALA A 211 -31.97 -62.55 12.87
CA ALA A 211 -32.61 -63.45 11.91
C ALA A 211 -33.10 -62.93 10.56
N THR A 212 -32.45 -63.50 9.57
CA THR A 212 -32.92 -64.15 8.34
C THR A 212 -33.09 -63.30 7.07
N ALA A 213 -32.16 -63.57 6.22
CA ALA A 213 -32.27 -64.29 4.94
C ALA A 213 -33.23 -63.65 3.88
N THR A 214 -32.71 -63.26 2.80
CA THR A 214 -32.79 -63.85 1.47
C THR A 214 -32.59 -62.82 0.36
N ALA A 215 -31.63 -63.17 -0.42
CA ALA A 215 -31.63 -63.31 -1.87
C ALA A 215 -31.49 -62.09 -2.78
N VAL A 216 -30.33 -62.04 -3.40
CA VAL A 216 -30.10 -62.13 -4.87
C VAL A 216 -30.59 -60.95 -5.71
N ALA A 217 -29.67 -60.24 -6.26
CA ALA A 217 -29.34 -60.09 -7.69
C ALA A 217 -28.55 -58.83 -7.97
N GLU A 218 -27.32 -58.99 -8.34
CA GLU A 218 -26.64 -58.19 -9.35
C GLU A 218 -27.34 -58.46 -10.71
N PRO A 219 -27.11 -57.78 -11.80
CA PRO A 219 -25.87 -57.13 -12.22
C PRO A 219 -25.98 -55.90 -13.20
N VAL A 220 -24.81 -55.42 -13.57
CA VAL A 220 -24.33 -54.98 -14.90
C VAL A 220 -24.55 -53.54 -15.32
N ALA A 221 -23.43 -52.81 -15.33
CA ALA A 221 -22.65 -52.19 -16.41
C ALA A 221 -23.42 -51.29 -17.39
N GLU A 222 -22.89 -50.11 -17.56
CA GLU A 222 -22.36 -49.58 -18.86
C GLU A 222 -21.91 -48.14 -18.73
N ALA A 223 -20.63 -47.90 -18.94
CA ALA A 223 -20.12 -46.77 -19.68
C ALA A 223 -20.16 -47.21 -21.18
N PRO A 224 -19.99 -46.42 -22.19
CA PRO A 224 -19.10 -45.26 -22.38
C PRO A 224 -19.57 -44.22 -23.46
N ALA A 225 -18.56 -43.46 -23.92
CA ALA A 225 -18.38 -42.74 -25.21
C ALA A 225 -18.64 -41.20 -25.11
N GLU A 226 -17.62 -40.32 -25.20
CA GLU A 226 -16.82 -39.88 -26.35
C GLU A 226 -17.66 -39.49 -27.56
N GLU A 227 -17.46 -38.24 -27.98
CA GLU A 227 -17.36 -37.67 -29.35
C GLU A 227 -17.26 -36.15 -29.17
N GLU A 228 -16.13 -35.49 -29.38
CA GLU A 228 -15.46 -35.07 -30.63
C GLU A 228 -16.41 -34.55 -31.70
N GLU A 229 -16.12 -33.39 -32.12
CA GLU A 229 -15.98 -32.79 -33.47
C GLU A 229 -16.47 -31.34 -33.46
N GLU A 230 -15.57 -30.44 -33.71
CA GLU A 230 -15.03 -29.92 -34.99
C GLU A 230 -15.87 -28.80 -35.62
N LYS A 231 -15.15 -27.71 -35.83
CA LYS A 231 -15.04 -26.84 -37.03
C LYS A 231 -16.06 -25.75 -37.35
N LYS A 232 -15.41 -24.63 -37.61
CA LYS A 232 -15.66 -23.64 -38.73
C LYS A 232 -16.86 -22.69 -38.51
N ASP A 233 -16.68 -21.40 -38.57
CA ASP A 233 -16.04 -20.47 -39.56
C ASP A 233 -15.50 -19.21 -38.85
#